data_969f76285e46add0c8ba7e0cbb8ae39a
#
_entry.id   969f76285e46add0c8ba7e0cbb8ae39a
#
_cell.length_a   1.000
_cell.length_b   1.000
_cell.length_c   1.000
_cell.angle_alpha   90.00
_cell.angle_beta   90.00
_cell.angle_gamma   90.00
#
_symmetry.space_group_name_H-M   'P 1'
#
loop_
_entity.id
_entity.type
_entity.pdbx_description
1 polymer ?
#
loop_
_entity_poly.entity_id
_entity_poly.type
_entity_poly.pdbx_seq_one_letter_code
_entity_poly.pdbx_strand_id
1 'polypeptide(L)'
;MKPSGLYIHIPFCTQKCRYCDFYSITQKAGFFPYHPNPQFIERLLQDVRSFKERYAIEAWETVYIGGGTPSLLHPGDIRTLAAGICEGQKQPVQEFTIEANPEDIHPEWLAACSEGGINRLSIGVQTFDNDVLAVNGRRGSKEKTITALNTIKSRWHGELSCDLIAGLTGQTAQSLSDDVQRLIDYRIEHISLYGLCSEEPLPDTREDFISELLRENTELLAENGYIRYEVSNFSYRDKHRSLHNQIYWNMEPYVGIGPAACGTLIHEDSGGKFIAAERFEGIKDIGKWMTAADRTSVYPCEHIDRNIFLEEVLLMGFRLSEGINRPAFARRFGADITAFIGNTLRLWEKRRQCRIGADRVYLTEEGLLFLNRFLIDALSELDTKAQCPAGKPLDLDG
;
A
#
# COMPACT_ATOMS: atom_id res chain seq x y z
N MET A 1 7.16 -14.85 -16.63
CA MET A 1 6.48 -14.20 -15.50
C MET A 1 6.26 -12.74 -15.84
N LYS A 2 5.13 -12.14 -15.53
CA LYS A 2 4.92 -10.69 -15.59
C LYS A 2 4.89 -10.17 -14.17
N PRO A 3 5.97 -9.74 -13.56
CA PRO A 3 5.87 -8.95 -12.35
C PRO A 3 5.39 -7.56 -12.75
N SER A 4 4.28 -7.15 -12.16
CA SER A 4 3.64 -5.90 -12.49
C SER A 4 4.29 -4.72 -11.75
N GLY A 5 4.82 -4.94 -10.53
CA GLY A 5 5.31 -3.86 -9.68
C GLY A 5 6.72 -4.04 -9.12
N LEU A 6 7.40 -2.90 -8.92
CA LEU A 6 8.63 -2.77 -8.15
C LEU A 6 8.42 -1.83 -6.97
N TYR A 7 8.65 -2.30 -5.76
CA TYR A 7 8.72 -1.49 -4.55
C TYR A 7 10.18 -1.29 -4.11
N ILE A 8 10.59 -0.06 -3.87
CA ILE A 8 11.92 0.29 -3.33
C ILE A 8 11.75 0.86 -1.92
N HIS A 9 12.37 0.23 -0.96
CA HIS A 9 12.33 0.68 0.44
C HIS A 9 13.53 1.55 0.78
N ILE A 10 13.27 2.81 1.16
CA ILE A 10 14.26 3.76 1.66
C ILE A 10 14.06 3.87 3.19
N PRO A 11 14.88 3.19 4.01
CA PRO A 11 14.60 3.03 5.44
C PRO A 11 14.94 4.24 6.30
N PHE A 12 15.31 5.37 5.74
CA PHE A 12 15.86 6.49 6.51
C PHE A 12 14.76 7.47 6.92
N CYS A 13 14.78 7.88 8.21
CA CYS A 13 13.98 8.97 8.76
C CYS A 13 14.88 9.90 9.58
N THR A 14 14.52 11.17 9.67
CA THR A 14 15.16 12.10 10.64
C THR A 14 14.57 11.97 12.04
N GLN A 15 13.33 11.44 12.14
CA GLN A 15 12.59 11.26 13.39
C GLN A 15 11.57 10.15 13.22
N LYS A 16 11.35 9.30 14.24
CA LYS A 16 10.31 8.28 14.26
C LYS A 16 9.03 8.90 14.81
N CYS A 17 7.96 8.89 14.02
CA CYS A 17 6.62 9.30 14.46
C CYS A 17 6.02 8.22 15.38
N ARG A 18 5.18 8.61 16.35
CA ARG A 18 4.63 7.68 17.35
C ARG A 18 3.63 6.66 16.79
N TYR A 19 3.04 6.97 15.65
CA TYR A 19 2.04 6.13 14.96
C TYR A 19 2.64 5.25 13.86
N CYS A 20 3.95 5.35 13.59
CA CYS A 20 4.54 4.74 12.41
C CYS A 20 5.08 3.35 12.70
N ASP A 21 4.52 2.33 12.05
CA ASP A 21 4.94 0.92 12.14
C ASP A 21 5.94 0.53 11.06
N PHE A 22 6.15 1.39 10.06
CA PHE A 22 7.11 1.10 8.99
C PHE A 22 8.53 0.94 9.54
N TYR A 23 9.23 -0.05 8.99
CA TYR A 23 10.64 -0.20 9.28
C TYR A 23 11.39 1.06 8.85
N SER A 24 12.03 1.71 9.80
CA SER A 24 12.83 2.90 9.53
C SER A 24 13.95 3.03 10.55
N ILE A 25 15.05 3.66 10.11
CA ILE A 25 16.24 3.93 10.89
C ILE A 25 16.33 5.43 11.08
N THR A 26 16.28 5.87 12.35
CA THR A 26 16.46 7.27 12.68
C THR A 26 17.93 7.61 12.69
N GLN A 27 18.35 8.54 11.84
CA GLN A 27 19.72 9.06 11.87
C GLN A 27 19.74 10.36 12.65
N LYS A 28 20.79 10.53 13.50
CA LYS A 28 20.95 11.76 14.28
C LYS A 28 21.14 12.98 13.36
N ALA A 29 20.52 14.10 13.72
CA ALA A 29 20.72 15.38 13.06
C ALA A 29 22.23 15.70 12.96
N GLY A 30 22.73 15.91 11.75
CA GLY A 30 24.15 16.14 11.47
C GLY A 30 24.79 15.08 10.56
N PHE A 31 24.14 13.92 10.36
CA PHE A 31 24.55 12.92 9.37
C PHE A 31 23.86 13.14 7.98
N PHE A 32 22.90 14.06 7.91
CA PHE A 32 22.32 14.57 6.68
C PHE A 32 22.84 15.99 6.39
N PRO A 33 23.36 16.27 5.22
CA PRO A 33 22.57 16.34 4.03
C PRO A 33 22.82 15.12 3.16
N TYR A 34 21.86 14.23 3.19
CA TYR A 34 21.08 13.81 2.07
C TYR A 34 21.82 12.98 1.00
N HIS A 35 23.01 12.50 1.29
CA HIS A 35 23.57 11.40 0.57
C HIS A 35 23.49 10.18 1.49
N PRO A 36 22.49 9.29 1.33
CA PRO A 36 22.73 7.91 1.72
C PRO A 36 24.07 7.60 1.04
N ASN A 37 24.98 6.93 1.78
CA ASN A 37 26.22 6.47 1.21
C ASN A 37 25.97 6.11 -0.27
N PRO A 38 26.65 6.70 -1.28
CA PRO A 38 26.42 6.41 -2.69
C PRO A 38 26.36 4.92 -2.98
N GLN A 39 27.03 4.13 -2.15
CA GLN A 39 26.95 2.66 -2.15
C GLN A 39 25.53 2.14 -1.85
N PHE A 40 24.67 2.87 -1.12
CA PHE A 40 23.32 2.40 -0.85
C PHE A 40 22.46 2.39 -2.13
N ILE A 41 22.51 3.47 -2.91
CA ILE A 41 21.80 3.53 -4.21
C ILE A 41 22.34 2.48 -5.17
N GLU A 42 23.67 2.32 -5.24
CA GLU A 42 24.28 1.29 -6.09
C GLU A 42 23.86 -0.13 -5.66
N ARG A 43 23.75 -0.40 -4.34
CA ARG A 43 23.26 -1.69 -3.83
C ARG A 43 21.80 -1.94 -4.21
N LEU A 44 20.92 -0.94 -4.09
CA LEU A 44 19.54 -1.05 -4.57
C LEU A 44 19.49 -1.42 -6.05
N LEU A 45 20.28 -0.74 -6.87
CA LEU A 45 20.34 -0.99 -8.32
C LEU A 45 20.94 -2.35 -8.67
N GLN A 46 21.92 -2.84 -7.91
CA GLN A 46 22.45 -4.21 -8.06
C GLN A 46 21.35 -5.25 -7.77
N ASP A 47 20.56 -5.04 -6.73
CA ASP A 47 19.45 -5.94 -6.40
C ASP A 47 18.36 -5.89 -7.49
N VAL A 48 18.01 -4.70 -7.98
CA VAL A 48 17.06 -4.56 -9.10
C VAL A 48 17.54 -5.36 -10.32
N ARG A 49 18.82 -5.22 -10.71
CA ARG A 49 19.41 -5.99 -11.83
C ARG A 49 19.38 -7.49 -11.55
N SER A 50 19.79 -7.92 -10.37
CA SER A 50 19.80 -9.33 -9.96
C SER A 50 18.43 -9.98 -10.03
N PHE A 51 17.37 -9.29 -9.56
CA PHE A 51 15.99 -9.78 -9.66
C PHE A 51 15.50 -9.81 -11.09
N LYS A 52 15.80 -8.78 -11.91
CA LYS A 52 15.46 -8.77 -13.34
C LYS A 52 16.07 -9.97 -14.07
N GLU A 53 17.34 -10.26 -13.83
CA GLU A 53 18.04 -11.40 -14.43
C GLU A 53 17.47 -12.74 -13.93
N ARG A 54 17.37 -12.91 -12.61
CA ARG A 54 16.91 -14.17 -11.99
C ARG A 54 15.52 -14.58 -12.43
N TYR A 55 14.61 -13.64 -12.58
CA TYR A 55 13.20 -13.90 -12.88
C TYR A 55 12.80 -13.51 -14.30
N ALA A 56 13.78 -13.17 -15.16
CA ALA A 56 13.57 -12.76 -16.55
C ALA A 56 12.54 -11.62 -16.67
N ILE A 57 12.68 -10.58 -15.81
CA ILE A 57 11.77 -9.43 -15.78
C ILE A 57 12.20 -8.44 -16.87
N GLU A 58 11.40 -8.26 -17.90
CA GLU A 58 11.71 -7.38 -19.00
C GLU A 58 11.40 -5.91 -18.71
N ALA A 59 10.33 -5.63 -17.97
CA ALA A 59 9.89 -4.27 -17.65
C ALA A 59 9.07 -4.24 -16.36
N TRP A 60 9.09 -3.09 -15.70
CA TRP A 60 8.19 -2.76 -14.59
C TRP A 60 6.99 -1.99 -15.14
N GLU A 61 5.80 -2.39 -14.75
CA GLU A 61 4.56 -1.68 -15.06
C GLU A 61 4.38 -0.50 -14.10
N THR A 62 4.65 -0.74 -12.82
CA THR A 62 4.65 0.29 -11.79
C THR A 62 5.93 0.26 -10.96
N VAL A 63 6.36 1.43 -10.47
CA VAL A 63 7.45 1.59 -9.51
C VAL A 63 6.98 2.45 -8.35
N TYR A 64 7.28 2.04 -7.13
CA TYR A 64 6.94 2.79 -5.92
C TYR A 64 8.18 2.89 -5.01
N ILE A 65 8.62 4.11 -4.76
CA ILE A 65 9.71 4.40 -3.82
C ILE A 65 9.09 4.91 -2.51
N GLY A 66 9.16 4.09 -1.47
CA GLY A 66 8.53 4.37 -0.18
C GLY A 66 9.37 3.97 1.02
N GLY A 67 8.73 3.89 2.18
CA GLY A 67 9.30 3.33 3.41
C GLY A 67 9.46 4.32 4.55
N GLY A 68 10.68 4.73 4.88
CA GLY A 68 10.93 5.75 5.90
C GLY A 68 10.60 7.15 5.37
N THR A 69 11.53 7.77 4.65
CA THR A 69 11.33 9.11 4.08
C THR A 69 12.15 9.25 2.79
N PRO A 70 11.62 8.81 1.64
CA PRO A 70 12.34 8.92 0.36
C PRO A 70 12.67 10.35 -0.06
N SER A 71 11.90 11.35 0.40
CA SER A 71 12.19 12.76 0.14
C SER A 71 13.48 13.29 0.77
N LEU A 72 14.11 12.50 1.63
CA LEU A 72 15.46 12.77 2.15
C LEU A 72 16.58 12.43 1.15
N LEU A 73 16.28 11.77 0.05
CA LEU A 73 17.26 11.51 -1.00
C LEU A 73 17.68 12.81 -1.68
N HIS A 74 19.00 12.95 -1.91
CA HIS A 74 19.51 14.07 -2.67
C HIS A 74 18.99 14.02 -4.14
N PRO A 75 18.69 15.17 -4.78
CA PRO A 75 18.23 15.19 -6.17
C PRO A 75 19.06 14.35 -7.14
N GLY A 76 20.40 14.33 -6.95
CA GLY A 76 21.31 13.48 -7.74
C GLY A 76 21.09 11.99 -7.55
N ASP A 77 20.79 11.57 -6.32
CA ASP A 77 20.51 10.16 -6.00
C ASP A 77 19.16 9.72 -6.58
N ILE A 78 18.15 10.60 -6.58
CA ILE A 78 16.84 10.34 -7.22
C ILE A 78 17.06 10.11 -8.73
N ARG A 79 17.81 10.98 -9.40
CA ARG A 79 18.12 10.81 -10.84
C ARG A 79 18.85 9.50 -11.11
N THR A 80 19.85 9.16 -10.29
CA THR A 80 20.63 7.92 -10.43
C THR A 80 19.76 6.70 -10.22
N LEU A 81 18.94 6.69 -9.16
CA LEU A 81 18.05 5.58 -8.85
C LEU A 81 17.01 5.38 -9.94
N ALA A 82 16.33 6.45 -10.35
CA ALA A 82 15.29 6.39 -11.39
C ALA A 82 15.86 5.94 -12.74
N ALA A 83 17.00 6.47 -13.15
CA ALA A 83 17.67 6.07 -14.38
C ALA A 83 18.06 4.59 -14.36
N GLY A 84 18.64 4.10 -13.25
CA GLY A 84 19.04 2.70 -13.12
C GLY A 84 17.86 1.72 -13.06
N ILE A 85 16.71 2.11 -12.46
CA ILE A 85 15.48 1.31 -12.48
C ILE A 85 14.93 1.21 -13.91
N CYS A 86 14.96 2.30 -14.67
CA CYS A 86 14.45 2.36 -16.04
C CYS A 86 15.44 1.81 -17.10
N GLU A 87 16.65 1.44 -16.69
CA GLU A 87 17.66 0.89 -17.60
C GLU A 87 17.16 -0.36 -18.33
N GLY A 88 17.24 -0.35 -19.65
CA GLY A 88 16.83 -1.47 -20.52
C GLY A 88 15.30 -1.70 -20.59
N GLN A 89 14.47 -0.83 -20.05
CA GLN A 89 13.02 -0.92 -20.23
C GLN A 89 12.61 -0.54 -21.65
N LYS A 90 11.76 -1.36 -22.27
CA LYS A 90 11.24 -1.13 -23.63
C LYS A 90 10.00 -0.20 -23.63
N GLN A 91 9.32 -0.09 -22.50
CA GLN A 91 8.10 0.71 -22.32
C GLN A 91 8.27 1.63 -21.12
N PRO A 92 7.70 2.82 -21.13
CA PRO A 92 7.66 3.69 -19.95
C PRO A 92 6.95 3.01 -18.78
N VAL A 93 7.40 3.30 -17.56
CA VAL A 93 6.67 2.95 -16.32
C VAL A 93 5.34 3.70 -16.33
N GLN A 94 4.22 3.00 -16.15
CA GLN A 94 2.88 3.61 -16.18
C GLN A 94 2.66 4.50 -14.95
N GLU A 95 2.99 3.98 -13.76
CA GLU A 95 2.97 4.74 -12.51
C GLU A 95 4.32 4.63 -11.83
N PHE A 96 5.01 5.75 -11.68
CA PHE A 96 6.25 5.85 -10.93
C PHE A 96 6.05 6.80 -9.77
N THR A 97 5.80 6.25 -8.59
CA THR A 97 5.48 6.98 -7.36
C THR A 97 6.71 7.15 -6.48
N ILE A 98 6.82 8.30 -5.81
CA ILE A 98 7.75 8.52 -4.69
C ILE A 98 7.00 9.18 -3.53
N GLU A 99 7.25 8.68 -2.31
CA GLU A 99 6.75 9.29 -1.08
C GLU A 99 7.59 10.49 -0.66
N ALA A 100 6.91 11.49 -0.08
CA ALA A 100 7.59 12.66 0.44
C ALA A 100 6.91 13.25 1.68
N ASN A 101 7.73 13.84 2.53
CA ASN A 101 7.25 14.72 3.58
C ASN A 101 7.15 16.16 3.07
N PRO A 102 6.12 16.94 3.46
CA PRO A 102 5.96 18.32 3.00
C PRO A 102 7.20 19.17 3.21
N GLU A 103 7.84 19.04 4.36
CA GLU A 103 9.00 19.86 4.73
C GLU A 103 10.27 19.61 3.91
N ASP A 104 10.30 18.56 3.11
CA ASP A 104 11.45 18.21 2.26
C ASP A 104 11.25 18.67 0.80
N ILE A 105 10.04 19.17 0.47
CA ILE A 105 9.70 19.58 -0.89
C ILE A 105 10.37 20.90 -1.24
N HIS A 106 11.21 20.88 -2.27
CA HIS A 106 11.83 22.06 -2.86
C HIS A 106 11.96 21.92 -4.39
N PRO A 107 12.13 23.06 -5.13
CA PRO A 107 12.08 23.05 -6.59
C PRO A 107 13.06 22.08 -7.27
N GLU A 108 14.27 21.94 -6.74
CA GLU A 108 15.29 21.06 -7.30
C GLU A 108 14.94 19.57 -7.11
N TRP A 109 14.33 19.23 -5.96
CA TRP A 109 13.85 17.88 -5.69
C TRP A 109 12.73 17.48 -6.67
N LEU A 110 11.74 18.37 -6.87
CA LEU A 110 10.67 18.16 -7.85
C LEU A 110 11.20 18.03 -9.28
N ALA A 111 12.20 18.86 -9.66
CA ALA A 111 12.85 18.75 -10.96
C ALA A 111 13.54 17.40 -11.14
N ALA A 112 14.26 16.91 -10.11
CA ALA A 112 14.90 15.60 -10.15
C ALA A 112 13.90 14.46 -10.29
N CYS A 113 12.76 14.52 -9.62
CA CYS A 113 11.66 13.56 -9.76
C CYS A 113 11.13 13.56 -11.21
N SER A 114 10.82 14.73 -11.76
CA SER A 114 10.31 14.86 -13.14
C SER A 114 11.32 14.35 -14.18
N GLU A 115 12.59 14.72 -14.03
CA GLU A 115 13.69 14.29 -14.92
C GLU A 115 13.93 12.78 -14.84
N GLY A 116 13.71 12.17 -13.65
CA GLY A 116 13.77 10.72 -13.43
C GLY A 116 12.56 9.95 -13.98
N GLY A 117 11.56 10.63 -14.54
CA GLY A 117 10.33 10.00 -15.05
C GLY A 117 9.33 9.61 -13.96
N ILE A 118 9.53 10.06 -12.71
CA ILE A 118 8.55 9.93 -11.64
C ILE A 118 7.34 10.79 -12.03
N ASN A 119 6.15 10.19 -12.00
CA ASN A 119 4.92 10.83 -12.46
C ASN A 119 3.81 10.89 -11.40
N ARG A 120 4.08 10.40 -10.20
CA ARG A 120 3.16 10.46 -9.05
C ARG A 120 3.91 10.78 -7.76
N LEU A 121 3.38 11.70 -6.97
CA LEU A 121 3.86 12.00 -5.60
C LEU A 121 2.84 11.53 -4.58
N SER A 122 3.29 10.92 -3.47
CA SER A 122 2.48 10.69 -2.27
C SER A 122 3.03 11.51 -1.11
N ILE A 123 2.23 12.46 -0.63
CA ILE A 123 2.67 13.45 0.36
C ILE A 123 2.05 13.11 1.72
N GLY A 124 2.89 12.73 2.67
CA GLY A 124 2.47 12.44 4.04
C GLY A 124 2.11 13.71 4.81
N VAL A 125 0.91 14.23 4.61
CA VAL A 125 0.39 15.40 5.33
C VAL A 125 0.02 15.03 6.77
N GLN A 126 -0.74 13.97 6.94
CA GLN A 126 -1.28 13.41 8.18
C GLN A 126 -2.34 14.29 8.84
N THR A 127 -2.07 15.57 9.07
CA THR A 127 -2.98 16.61 9.53
C THR A 127 -2.37 18.00 9.28
N PHE A 128 -3.19 19.04 9.24
CA PHE A 128 -2.73 20.44 9.23
C PHE A 128 -2.74 21.09 10.64
N ASP A 129 -3.05 20.33 11.68
CA ASP A 129 -3.05 20.83 13.05
C ASP A 129 -1.65 20.70 13.67
N ASN A 130 -1.04 21.84 14.01
CA ASN A 130 0.32 21.89 14.56
C ASN A 130 0.46 21.22 15.93
N ASP A 131 -0.57 21.28 16.78
CA ASP A 131 -0.56 20.67 18.10
C ASP A 131 -0.67 19.15 17.98
N VAL A 132 -1.53 18.68 17.06
CA VAL A 132 -1.66 17.25 16.73
C VAL A 132 -0.36 16.72 16.12
N LEU A 133 0.28 17.44 15.19
CA LEU A 133 1.60 17.05 14.66
C LEU A 133 2.62 16.90 15.77
N ALA A 134 2.73 17.90 16.65
CA ALA A 134 3.72 17.93 17.73
C ALA A 134 3.55 16.77 18.72
N VAL A 135 2.30 16.53 19.19
CA VAL A 135 2.03 15.47 20.18
C VAL A 135 2.27 14.07 19.59
N ASN A 136 2.12 13.90 18.29
CA ASN A 136 2.40 12.63 17.60
C ASN A 136 3.86 12.49 17.11
N GLY A 137 4.72 13.43 17.47
CA GLY A 137 6.13 13.38 17.12
C GLY A 137 6.37 13.54 15.62
N ARG A 138 5.48 14.23 14.90
CA ARG A 138 5.65 14.51 13.48
C ARG A 138 6.48 15.76 13.26
N ARG A 139 7.47 15.67 12.38
CA ARG A 139 8.24 16.82 11.90
C ARG A 139 7.38 17.63 10.92
N GLY A 140 7.54 18.92 10.90
CA GLY A 140 6.81 19.79 9.98
C GLY A 140 5.84 20.71 10.68
N SER A 141 5.06 21.45 9.91
CA SER A 141 3.98 22.32 10.38
C SER A 141 2.98 22.57 9.26
N LYS A 142 1.80 23.09 9.63
CA LYS A 142 0.77 23.54 8.69
C LYS A 142 1.34 24.49 7.62
N GLU A 143 2.15 25.44 8.02
CA GLU A 143 2.74 26.46 7.13
C GLU A 143 3.69 25.82 6.11
N LYS A 144 4.50 24.85 6.55
CA LYS A 144 5.39 24.09 5.67
C LYS A 144 4.59 23.23 4.70
N THR A 145 3.53 22.59 5.16
CA THR A 145 2.63 21.78 4.30
C THR A 145 1.96 22.65 3.23
N ILE A 146 1.43 23.84 3.63
CA ILE A 146 0.85 24.79 2.67
C ILE A 146 1.89 25.25 1.65
N THR A 147 3.10 25.59 2.10
CA THR A 147 4.20 26.01 1.21
C THR A 147 4.57 24.89 0.22
N ALA A 148 4.65 23.65 0.70
CA ALA A 148 4.92 22.48 -0.14
C ALA A 148 3.84 22.28 -1.20
N LEU A 149 2.56 22.27 -0.81
CA LEU A 149 1.44 22.11 -1.74
C LEU A 149 1.41 23.21 -2.81
N ASN A 150 1.65 24.46 -2.43
CA ASN A 150 1.76 25.58 -3.38
C ASN A 150 2.94 25.40 -4.34
N THR A 151 4.08 24.92 -3.84
CA THR A 151 5.27 24.64 -4.67
C THR A 151 4.98 23.52 -5.64
N ILE A 152 4.35 22.42 -5.19
CA ILE A 152 3.95 21.29 -6.05
C ILE A 152 2.98 21.78 -7.12
N LYS A 153 1.89 22.45 -6.73
CA LYS A 153 0.87 22.94 -7.70
C LYS A 153 1.44 23.89 -8.76
N SER A 154 2.53 24.59 -8.46
CA SER A 154 3.17 25.52 -9.42
C SER A 154 4.23 24.86 -10.33
N ARG A 155 4.78 23.69 -9.99
CA ARG A 155 5.96 23.11 -10.63
C ARG A 155 5.82 21.64 -11.02
N TRP A 156 4.86 20.93 -10.43
CA TRP A 156 4.64 19.51 -10.69
C TRP A 156 3.49 19.31 -11.68
N HIS A 157 3.70 18.43 -12.65
CA HIS A 157 2.72 18.13 -13.70
C HIS A 157 2.21 16.70 -13.67
N GLY A 158 2.72 15.87 -12.73
CA GLY A 158 2.23 14.52 -12.49
C GLY A 158 1.07 14.49 -11.50
N GLU A 159 0.66 13.28 -11.14
CA GLU A 159 -0.40 13.06 -10.15
C GLU A 159 0.07 13.39 -8.73
N LEU A 160 -0.88 13.81 -7.89
CA LEU A 160 -0.63 14.14 -6.49
C LEU A 160 -1.58 13.38 -5.58
N SER A 161 -1.02 12.61 -4.66
CA SER A 161 -1.69 12.00 -3.52
C SER A 161 -1.32 12.73 -2.24
N CYS A 162 -2.28 12.88 -1.33
CA CYS A 162 -2.05 13.35 0.03
C CYS A 162 -2.62 12.37 1.03
N ASP A 163 -1.83 12.05 2.06
CA ASP A 163 -2.18 11.08 3.07
C ASP A 163 -2.58 11.78 4.37
N LEU A 164 -3.75 11.42 4.92
CA LEU A 164 -4.28 11.85 6.20
C LEU A 164 -4.47 10.65 7.14
N ILE A 165 -4.39 10.90 8.45
CA ILE A 165 -4.66 9.87 9.46
C ILE A 165 -5.82 10.34 10.33
N ALA A 166 -6.87 9.52 10.42
CA ALA A 166 -7.97 9.65 11.34
C ALA A 166 -7.61 9.02 12.69
N GLY A 167 -7.84 9.72 13.78
CA GLY A 167 -7.63 9.19 15.12
C GLY A 167 -6.26 9.51 15.72
N LEU A 168 -5.49 10.44 15.21
CA LEU A 168 -4.25 10.91 15.85
C LEU A 168 -4.51 11.45 17.26
N THR A 169 -3.54 11.34 18.15
CA THR A 169 -3.65 11.88 19.51
C THR A 169 -3.87 13.40 19.46
N GLY A 170 -4.89 13.88 20.13
CA GLY A 170 -5.28 15.27 20.14
C GLY A 170 -6.19 15.72 18.99
N GLN A 171 -6.44 14.87 18.00
CA GLN A 171 -7.31 15.17 16.86
C GLN A 171 -8.79 15.20 17.29
N THR A 172 -9.55 16.13 16.73
CA THR A 172 -11.00 16.25 16.89
C THR A 172 -11.70 15.94 15.56
N ALA A 173 -13.01 15.68 15.60
CA ALA A 173 -13.80 15.49 14.37
C ALA A 173 -13.71 16.72 13.45
N GLN A 174 -13.83 17.93 14.03
CA GLN A 174 -13.74 19.16 13.26
C GLN A 174 -12.36 19.34 12.62
N SER A 175 -11.26 19.07 13.35
CA SER A 175 -9.91 19.25 12.78
C SER A 175 -9.64 18.32 11.62
N LEU A 176 -10.12 17.06 11.64
CA LEU A 176 -9.98 16.16 10.51
C LEU A 176 -10.86 16.58 9.32
N SER A 177 -12.10 17.01 9.56
CA SER A 177 -12.97 17.50 8.50
C SER A 177 -12.41 18.77 7.83
N ASP A 178 -11.80 19.66 8.60
CA ASP A 178 -11.10 20.84 8.07
C ASP A 178 -9.87 20.44 7.24
N ASP A 179 -9.14 19.38 7.64
CA ASP A 179 -8.00 18.84 6.90
C ASP A 179 -8.45 18.25 5.54
N VAL A 180 -9.51 17.44 5.55
CA VAL A 180 -10.10 16.85 4.34
C VAL A 180 -10.61 17.97 3.41
N GLN A 181 -11.39 18.93 3.93
CA GLN A 181 -11.90 20.05 3.15
C GLN A 181 -10.78 20.84 2.50
N ARG A 182 -9.68 21.07 3.21
CA ARG A 182 -8.51 21.76 2.67
C ARG A 182 -7.90 21.02 1.47
N LEU A 183 -7.78 19.69 1.52
CA LEU A 183 -7.28 18.91 0.37
C LEU A 183 -8.27 18.98 -0.80
N ILE A 184 -9.56 18.97 -0.54
CA ILE A 184 -10.61 19.17 -1.56
C ILE A 184 -10.44 20.55 -2.22
N ASP A 185 -10.25 21.62 -1.44
CA ASP A 185 -10.05 22.99 -1.93
C ASP A 185 -8.78 23.12 -2.79
N TYR A 186 -7.72 22.38 -2.42
CA TYR A 186 -6.51 22.24 -3.23
C TYR A 186 -6.72 21.40 -4.50
N ARG A 187 -7.87 20.75 -4.66
CA ARG A 187 -8.17 19.82 -5.78
C ARG A 187 -7.10 18.76 -5.91
N ILE A 188 -6.79 18.09 -4.80
CA ILE A 188 -5.86 16.96 -4.81
C ILE A 188 -6.52 15.80 -5.55
N GLU A 189 -5.81 15.18 -6.48
CA GLU A 189 -6.37 14.15 -7.36
C GLU A 189 -6.65 12.82 -6.63
N HIS A 190 -5.88 12.54 -5.59
CA HIS A 190 -5.98 11.32 -4.79
C HIS A 190 -5.77 11.62 -3.30
N ILE A 191 -6.61 11.07 -2.45
CA ILE A 191 -6.53 11.24 -1.00
C ILE A 191 -6.52 9.86 -0.35
N SER A 192 -5.52 9.63 0.50
CA SER A 192 -5.50 8.47 1.40
C SER A 192 -5.97 8.92 2.77
N LEU A 193 -6.98 8.26 3.32
CA LEU A 193 -7.51 8.52 4.66
C LEU A 193 -7.42 7.22 5.47
N TYR A 194 -6.36 7.11 6.25
CA TYR A 194 -6.07 5.95 7.09
C TYR A 194 -6.68 6.10 8.48
N GLY A 195 -7.28 5.04 9.02
CA GLY A 195 -7.54 4.95 10.46
C GLY A 195 -6.24 4.66 11.22
N LEU A 196 -6.02 5.32 12.34
CA LEU A 196 -4.88 5.01 13.21
C LEU A 196 -4.97 3.55 13.67
N CYS A 197 -3.93 2.79 13.37
CA CYS A 197 -3.74 1.43 13.88
C CYS A 197 -2.74 1.44 15.04
N SER A 198 -2.88 0.51 15.97
CA SER A 198 -1.96 0.30 17.08
C SER A 198 -1.63 -1.19 17.20
N GLU A 199 -0.39 -1.53 17.58
CA GLU A 199 -0.01 -2.91 17.90
C GLU A 199 -0.79 -3.45 19.11
N GLU A 200 -1.12 -2.58 20.07
CA GLU A 200 -1.98 -2.92 21.19
C GLU A 200 -3.44 -2.58 20.84
N PRO A 201 -4.41 -3.43 21.25
CA PRO A 201 -5.82 -3.13 21.07
C PRO A 201 -6.19 -1.76 21.65
N LEU A 202 -6.84 -0.94 20.83
CA LEU A 202 -7.36 0.34 21.29
C LEU A 202 -8.60 0.10 22.17
N PRO A 203 -8.88 0.95 23.15
CA PRO A 203 -10.16 0.91 23.86
C PRO A 203 -11.35 1.06 22.88
N ASP A 204 -12.45 0.34 23.09
CA ASP A 204 -13.65 0.37 22.25
C ASP A 204 -14.10 1.81 21.89
N THR A 205 -14.10 2.70 22.88
CA THR A 205 -14.46 4.12 22.69
C THR A 205 -13.52 4.83 21.71
N ARG A 206 -12.29 4.39 21.56
CA ARG A 206 -11.32 4.95 20.60
C ARG A 206 -11.53 4.38 19.21
N GLU A 207 -11.81 3.09 19.11
CA GLU A 207 -12.15 2.45 17.83
C GLU A 207 -13.46 3.01 17.26
N ASP A 208 -14.49 3.19 18.10
CA ASP A 208 -15.75 3.82 17.73
C ASP A 208 -15.53 5.25 17.22
N PHE A 209 -14.70 6.02 17.91
CA PHE A 209 -14.37 7.38 17.49
C PHE A 209 -13.65 7.41 16.14
N ILE A 210 -12.66 6.54 15.91
CA ILE A 210 -11.96 6.44 14.62
C ILE A 210 -12.92 6.04 13.51
N SER A 211 -13.81 5.08 13.79
CA SER A 211 -14.80 4.60 12.82
C SER A 211 -15.78 5.72 12.42
N GLU A 212 -16.20 6.55 13.38
CA GLU A 212 -17.06 7.71 13.12
C GLU A 212 -16.32 8.76 12.28
N LEU A 213 -15.06 9.09 12.62
CA LEU A 213 -14.22 9.99 11.84
C LEU A 213 -14.09 9.54 10.38
N LEU A 214 -13.84 8.25 10.17
CA LEU A 214 -13.71 7.68 8.83
C LEU A 214 -15.05 7.76 8.07
N ARG A 215 -16.17 7.45 8.72
CA ARG A 215 -17.51 7.51 8.12
C ARG A 215 -17.84 8.93 7.65
N GLU A 216 -17.77 9.93 8.54
CA GLU A 216 -18.11 11.32 8.24
C GLU A 216 -17.25 11.88 7.11
N ASN A 217 -15.95 11.61 7.13
CA ASN A 217 -15.03 12.12 6.12
C ASN A 217 -15.08 11.35 4.80
N THR A 218 -15.51 10.07 4.81
CA THR A 218 -15.84 9.34 3.58
C THR A 218 -17.06 9.96 2.89
N GLU A 219 -18.09 10.31 3.64
CA GLU A 219 -19.29 11.02 3.13
C GLU A 219 -18.90 12.39 2.54
N LEU A 220 -18.10 13.17 3.26
CA LEU A 220 -17.60 14.47 2.79
C LEU A 220 -16.81 14.34 1.47
N LEU A 221 -15.93 13.36 1.36
CA LEU A 221 -15.18 13.08 0.12
C LEU A 221 -16.12 12.69 -1.02
N ALA A 222 -17.09 11.82 -0.77
CA ALA A 222 -18.05 11.37 -1.78
C ALA A 222 -18.92 12.54 -2.30
N GLU A 223 -19.40 13.41 -1.44
CA GLU A 223 -20.16 14.63 -1.80
C GLU A 223 -19.35 15.57 -2.70
N ASN A 224 -18.01 15.53 -2.60
CA ASN A 224 -17.10 16.34 -3.41
C ASN A 224 -16.52 15.60 -4.63
N GLY A 225 -17.10 14.44 -4.99
CA GLY A 225 -16.79 13.71 -6.23
C GLY A 225 -15.56 12.80 -6.14
N TYR A 226 -15.12 12.47 -4.93
CA TYR A 226 -14.10 11.43 -4.70
C TYR A 226 -14.78 10.07 -4.56
N ILE A 227 -14.25 9.10 -5.28
CA ILE A 227 -14.74 7.73 -5.27
C ILE A 227 -13.76 6.87 -4.47
N ARG A 228 -14.26 6.23 -3.41
CA ARG A 228 -13.53 5.24 -2.67
C ARG A 228 -13.34 4.00 -3.53
N TYR A 229 -12.11 3.60 -3.83
CA TYR A 229 -11.84 2.41 -4.63
C TYR A 229 -11.26 1.25 -3.81
N GLU A 230 -10.74 1.55 -2.61
CA GLU A 230 -10.34 0.56 -1.60
C GLU A 230 -10.43 1.18 -0.19
N VAL A 231 -10.11 0.41 0.86
CA VAL A 231 -10.41 0.73 2.25
C VAL A 231 -9.96 2.10 2.75
N SER A 232 -8.86 2.64 2.20
CA SER A 232 -8.29 3.91 2.67
C SER A 232 -8.13 4.94 1.56
N ASN A 233 -8.30 4.58 0.29
CA ASN A 233 -7.94 5.45 -0.83
C ASN A 233 -9.12 5.92 -1.66
N PHE A 234 -9.08 7.21 -1.97
CA PHE A 234 -10.12 7.95 -2.69
C PHE A 234 -9.52 8.63 -3.92
N SER A 235 -10.15 8.46 -5.06
CA SER A 235 -9.74 9.02 -6.34
C SER A 235 -10.78 10.00 -6.87
N TYR A 236 -10.36 11.21 -7.27
CA TYR A 236 -11.27 12.19 -7.84
C TYR A 236 -11.82 11.69 -9.19
N ARG A 237 -13.14 11.56 -9.28
CA ARG A 237 -13.86 11.06 -10.45
C ARG A 237 -13.35 9.72 -10.98
N ASP A 238 -12.81 8.90 -10.13
CA ASP A 238 -12.32 7.54 -10.45
C ASP A 238 -11.22 7.47 -11.52
N LYS A 239 -10.43 8.53 -11.67
CA LYS A 239 -9.40 8.60 -12.72
C LYS A 239 -7.96 8.47 -12.22
N HIS A 240 -7.76 8.63 -10.92
CA HIS A 240 -6.43 8.77 -10.32
C HIS A 240 -6.17 7.70 -9.26
N ARG A 241 -6.69 6.49 -9.50
CA ARG A 241 -6.42 5.34 -8.65
C ARG A 241 -4.94 4.99 -8.70
N SER A 242 -4.31 4.68 -7.56
CA SER A 242 -2.94 4.16 -7.57
C SER A 242 -2.91 2.78 -8.22
N LEU A 243 -2.21 2.65 -9.34
CA LEU A 243 -2.02 1.37 -10.01
C LEU A 243 -1.17 0.43 -9.17
N HIS A 244 -0.15 0.98 -8.49
CA HIS A 244 0.72 0.18 -7.64
C HIS A 244 -0.02 -0.44 -6.46
N ASN A 245 -0.88 0.33 -5.77
CA ASN A 245 -1.71 -0.21 -4.69
C ASN A 245 -2.66 -1.31 -5.17
N GLN A 246 -3.20 -1.18 -6.37
CA GLN A 246 -4.08 -2.20 -6.94
C GLN A 246 -3.35 -3.53 -7.21
N ILE A 247 -2.04 -3.53 -7.49
CA ILE A 247 -1.24 -4.75 -7.59
C ILE A 247 -1.33 -5.55 -6.29
N TYR A 248 -1.18 -4.89 -5.14
CA TYR A 248 -1.29 -5.54 -3.84
C TYR A 248 -2.68 -6.12 -3.58
N TRP A 249 -3.72 -5.32 -3.80
CA TRP A 249 -5.09 -5.74 -3.52
C TRP A 249 -5.60 -6.83 -4.47
N ASN A 250 -5.13 -6.88 -5.70
CA ASN A 250 -5.45 -7.93 -6.67
C ASN A 250 -4.54 -9.15 -6.55
N MET A 251 -3.61 -9.16 -5.59
CA MET A 251 -2.62 -10.22 -5.44
C MET A 251 -1.92 -10.52 -6.77
N GLU A 252 -1.36 -9.48 -7.37
CA GLU A 252 -0.50 -9.58 -8.55
C GLU A 252 0.98 -9.60 -8.14
N PRO A 253 1.88 -10.19 -8.96
CA PRO A 253 3.27 -10.32 -8.59
C PRO A 253 3.98 -8.98 -8.57
N TYR A 254 4.77 -8.74 -7.53
CA TYR A 254 5.63 -7.57 -7.37
C TYR A 254 6.95 -7.95 -6.68
N VAL A 255 7.98 -7.14 -6.89
CA VAL A 255 9.29 -7.29 -6.28
C VAL A 255 9.52 -6.16 -5.28
N GLY A 256 9.96 -6.50 -4.06
CA GLY A 256 10.40 -5.55 -3.05
C GLY A 256 11.92 -5.54 -2.93
N ILE A 257 12.54 -4.37 -3.04
CA ILE A 257 14.00 -4.16 -2.97
C ILE A 257 14.35 -3.20 -1.84
N GLY A 258 15.33 -3.57 -1.07
CA GLY A 258 15.84 -2.80 0.08
C GLY A 258 15.62 -3.51 1.42
N PRO A 259 16.20 -2.97 2.52
CA PRO A 259 16.01 -3.53 3.85
C PRO A 259 14.53 -3.53 4.25
N ALA A 260 14.01 -4.66 4.75
CA ALA A 260 12.61 -4.88 5.11
C ALA A 260 11.58 -4.75 3.97
N ALA A 261 12.02 -4.65 2.73
CA ALA A 261 11.11 -4.65 1.58
C ALA A 261 10.55 -6.06 1.35
N CYS A 262 9.23 -6.18 1.26
CA CYS A 262 8.57 -7.42 0.87
C CYS A 262 8.25 -7.44 -0.62
N GLY A 263 8.29 -8.63 -1.23
CA GLY A 263 7.83 -8.89 -2.59
C GLY A 263 7.21 -10.28 -2.68
N THR A 264 6.25 -10.46 -3.57
CA THR A 264 5.61 -11.76 -3.82
C THR A 264 5.59 -12.05 -5.31
N LEU A 265 6.18 -13.18 -5.71
CA LEU A 265 6.14 -13.68 -7.07
C LEU A 265 5.17 -14.85 -7.15
N ILE A 266 4.30 -14.84 -8.15
CA ILE A 266 3.19 -15.77 -8.28
C ILE A 266 3.40 -16.55 -9.58
N HIS A 267 3.39 -17.88 -9.47
CA HIS A 267 3.53 -18.82 -10.59
C HIS A 267 2.15 -19.38 -10.91
N GLU A 268 1.72 -19.17 -12.14
CA GLU A 268 0.48 -19.69 -12.69
C GLU A 268 0.77 -20.50 -13.95
N ASP A 269 -0.09 -21.46 -14.26
CA ASP A 269 -0.02 -22.19 -15.54
C ASP A 269 -0.51 -21.30 -16.71
N SER A 270 -0.46 -21.82 -17.92
CA SER A 270 -0.91 -21.10 -19.12
C SER A 270 -2.40 -20.73 -19.11
N GLY A 271 -3.20 -21.37 -18.25
CA GLY A 271 -4.61 -21.08 -18.04
C GLY A 271 -4.88 -20.07 -16.92
N GLY A 272 -3.84 -19.62 -16.21
CA GLY A 272 -3.97 -18.71 -15.06
C GLY A 272 -4.33 -19.43 -13.75
N LYS A 273 -4.10 -20.75 -13.65
CA LYS A 273 -4.29 -21.52 -12.44
C LYS A 273 -3.06 -21.40 -11.55
N PHE A 274 -3.26 -21.12 -10.28
CA PHE A 274 -2.20 -21.04 -9.29
C PHE A 274 -1.41 -22.35 -9.18
N ILE A 275 -0.08 -22.24 -9.22
CA ILE A 275 0.87 -23.33 -9.01
C ILE A 275 1.57 -23.15 -7.66
N ALA A 276 2.21 -22.00 -7.44
CA ALA A 276 2.98 -21.67 -6.25
C ALA A 276 3.16 -20.15 -6.13
N ALA A 277 3.54 -19.69 -4.95
CA ALA A 277 4.05 -18.33 -4.78
C ALA A 277 5.32 -18.35 -3.92
N GLU A 278 6.16 -17.35 -4.15
CA GLU A 278 7.40 -17.10 -3.42
C GLU A 278 7.34 -15.70 -2.83
N ARG A 279 7.54 -15.60 -1.50
CA ARG A 279 7.63 -14.31 -0.80
C ARG A 279 9.08 -14.06 -0.40
N PHE A 280 9.54 -12.85 -0.66
CA PHE A 280 10.85 -12.38 -0.27
C PHE A 280 10.71 -11.21 0.70
N GLU A 281 11.53 -11.19 1.74
CA GLU A 281 11.64 -10.03 2.63
C GLU A 281 13.11 -9.67 2.78
N GLY A 282 13.47 -8.42 2.46
CA GLY A 282 14.81 -7.91 2.71
C GLY A 282 15.13 -7.90 4.20
N ILE A 283 16.32 -8.39 4.59
CA ILE A 283 16.72 -8.40 6.01
C ILE A 283 16.72 -6.97 6.56
N LYS A 284 16.30 -6.83 7.83
CA LYS A 284 16.23 -5.52 8.53
C LYS A 284 17.59 -4.96 8.93
N ASP A 285 18.62 -5.81 9.07
CA ASP A 285 19.99 -5.40 9.40
C ASP A 285 20.64 -4.71 8.19
N ILE A 286 20.60 -3.38 8.17
CA ILE A 286 21.17 -2.59 7.06
C ILE A 286 22.67 -2.82 6.89
N GLY A 287 23.43 -3.06 7.96
CA GLY A 287 24.87 -3.33 7.87
C GLY A 287 25.14 -4.62 7.11
N LYS A 288 24.43 -5.69 7.45
CA LYS A 288 24.50 -6.97 6.72
C LYS A 288 23.98 -6.83 5.31
N TRP A 289 22.86 -6.14 5.12
CA TRP A 289 22.28 -5.91 3.79
C TRP A 289 23.28 -5.19 2.87
N MET A 290 23.98 -4.16 3.38
CA MET A 290 24.99 -3.39 2.64
C MET A 290 26.23 -4.20 2.27
N THR A 291 26.69 -5.08 3.16
CA THR A 291 28.01 -5.74 3.03
C THR A 291 27.96 -7.16 2.48
N ALA A 292 26.78 -7.77 2.39
CA ALA A 292 26.65 -9.14 1.89
C ALA A 292 27.18 -9.28 0.46
N ALA A 293 28.09 -10.22 0.24
CA ALA A 293 28.60 -10.56 -1.08
C ALA A 293 27.58 -11.36 -1.90
N ASP A 294 26.89 -12.31 -1.24
CA ASP A 294 25.77 -13.03 -1.83
C ASP A 294 24.47 -12.27 -1.58
N ARG A 295 23.92 -11.70 -2.65
CA ARG A 295 22.68 -10.91 -2.57
C ARG A 295 21.43 -11.75 -2.34
N THR A 296 21.47 -13.05 -2.62
CA THR A 296 20.33 -13.94 -2.33
C THR A 296 20.14 -14.14 -0.84
N SER A 297 21.22 -14.11 -0.06
CA SER A 297 21.19 -14.29 1.39
C SER A 297 20.49 -13.15 2.16
N VAL A 298 20.35 -11.98 1.52
CA VAL A 298 19.67 -10.82 2.15
C VAL A 298 18.19 -10.73 1.80
N TYR A 299 17.68 -11.64 0.99
CA TYR A 299 16.26 -11.79 0.64
C TYR A 299 15.82 -13.23 0.89
N PRO A 300 15.70 -13.66 2.16
CA PRO A 300 15.15 -14.97 2.48
C PRO A 300 13.80 -15.15 1.79
N CYS A 301 13.59 -16.36 1.27
CA CYS A 301 12.42 -16.73 0.48
C CYS A 301 11.54 -17.69 1.28
N GLU A 302 10.26 -17.41 1.34
CA GLU A 302 9.21 -18.27 1.85
C GLU A 302 8.38 -18.82 0.69
N HIS A 303 8.12 -20.11 0.70
CA HIS A 303 7.17 -20.72 -0.26
C HIS A 303 5.76 -20.67 0.30
N ILE A 304 4.87 -20.04 -0.44
CA ILE A 304 3.46 -19.87 -0.09
C ILE A 304 2.66 -20.96 -0.78
N ASP A 305 2.01 -21.81 -0.01
CA ASP A 305 1.13 -22.83 -0.53
C ASP A 305 -0.22 -22.27 -1.00
N ARG A 306 -1.01 -23.13 -1.66
CA ARG A 306 -2.29 -22.72 -2.23
C ARG A 306 -3.31 -22.24 -1.19
N ASN A 307 -3.30 -22.78 0.03
CA ASN A 307 -4.29 -22.44 1.02
C ASN A 307 -3.97 -21.09 1.65
N ILE A 308 -2.70 -20.86 2.01
CA ILE A 308 -2.21 -19.56 2.47
C ILE A 308 -2.47 -18.49 1.40
N PHE A 309 -2.17 -18.79 0.14
CA PHE A 309 -2.41 -17.84 -0.95
C PHE A 309 -3.91 -17.53 -1.15
N LEU A 310 -4.79 -18.53 -0.98
CA LEU A 310 -6.23 -18.34 -1.03
C LEU A 310 -6.72 -17.40 0.08
N GLU A 311 -6.24 -17.58 1.31
CA GLU A 311 -6.55 -16.71 2.45
C GLU A 311 -6.11 -15.26 2.16
N GLU A 312 -4.90 -15.09 1.63
CA GLU A 312 -4.38 -13.77 1.27
C GLU A 312 -5.19 -13.10 0.15
N VAL A 313 -5.64 -13.86 -0.85
CA VAL A 313 -6.52 -13.32 -1.90
C VAL A 313 -7.84 -12.83 -1.30
N LEU A 314 -8.38 -13.50 -0.30
CA LEU A 314 -9.58 -13.01 0.39
C LEU A 314 -9.26 -11.78 1.25
N LEU A 315 -8.16 -11.81 2.03
CA LEU A 315 -7.73 -10.71 2.87
C LEU A 315 -7.49 -9.42 2.08
N MET A 316 -6.89 -9.52 0.90
CA MET A 316 -6.57 -8.37 0.06
C MET A 316 -7.76 -7.96 -0.82
N GLY A 317 -8.41 -8.91 -1.47
CA GLY A 317 -9.45 -8.62 -2.47
C GLY A 317 -10.71 -7.98 -1.89
N PHE A 318 -11.10 -8.29 -0.65
CA PHE A 318 -12.22 -7.63 0.01
C PHE A 318 -11.93 -6.23 0.55
N ARG A 319 -10.67 -5.76 0.45
CA ARG A 319 -10.33 -4.35 0.66
C ARG A 319 -10.72 -3.45 -0.50
N LEU A 320 -10.85 -4.02 -1.71
CA LEU A 320 -11.34 -3.29 -2.87
C LEU A 320 -12.84 -3.02 -2.77
N SER A 321 -13.28 -1.81 -3.07
CA SER A 321 -14.71 -1.48 -3.16
C SER A 321 -15.42 -2.31 -4.23
N GLU A 322 -14.71 -2.68 -5.29
CA GLU A 322 -15.21 -3.59 -6.33
C GLU A 322 -15.16 -5.06 -5.91
N GLY A 323 -14.43 -5.39 -4.85
CA GLY A 323 -14.24 -6.74 -4.35
C GLY A 323 -13.53 -7.69 -5.32
N ILE A 324 -13.82 -8.97 -5.19
CA ILE A 324 -13.13 -10.05 -5.90
C ILE A 324 -13.83 -10.38 -7.22
N ASN A 325 -13.06 -10.43 -8.32
CA ASN A 325 -13.53 -10.89 -9.63
C ASN A 325 -13.71 -12.42 -9.62
N ARG A 326 -14.96 -12.89 -9.73
CA ARG A 326 -15.31 -14.32 -9.64
C ARG A 326 -14.71 -15.18 -10.76
N PRO A 327 -14.78 -14.79 -12.05
CA PRO A 327 -14.11 -15.51 -13.11
C PRO A 327 -12.61 -15.65 -12.94
N ALA A 328 -11.92 -14.58 -12.52
CA ALA A 328 -10.48 -14.62 -12.26
C ALA A 328 -10.15 -15.52 -11.07
N PHE A 329 -10.92 -15.41 -9.99
CA PHE A 329 -10.79 -16.29 -8.82
C PHE A 329 -11.00 -17.77 -9.19
N ALA A 330 -12.06 -18.07 -9.96
CA ALA A 330 -12.36 -19.43 -10.39
C ALA A 330 -11.25 -20.01 -11.28
N ARG A 331 -10.66 -19.22 -12.19
CA ARG A 331 -9.49 -19.66 -12.97
C ARG A 331 -8.31 -19.99 -12.06
N ARG A 332 -8.00 -19.11 -11.09
CA ARG A 332 -6.86 -19.25 -10.18
C ARG A 332 -7.00 -20.44 -9.24
N PHE A 333 -8.19 -20.68 -8.71
CA PHE A 333 -8.44 -21.70 -7.69
C PHE A 333 -9.27 -22.92 -8.16
N GLY A 334 -9.70 -22.95 -9.40
CA GLY A 334 -10.43 -24.09 -9.98
C GLY A 334 -11.90 -24.21 -9.54
N ALA A 335 -12.41 -23.28 -8.73
CA ALA A 335 -13.81 -23.21 -8.32
C ALA A 335 -14.21 -21.76 -7.98
N ASP A 336 -15.51 -21.47 -8.07
CA ASP A 336 -16.04 -20.16 -7.70
C ASP A 336 -15.88 -19.88 -6.20
N ILE A 337 -15.71 -18.61 -5.82
CA ILE A 337 -15.52 -18.18 -4.43
C ILE A 337 -16.62 -18.68 -3.49
N THR A 338 -17.84 -18.87 -3.99
CA THR A 338 -18.97 -19.38 -3.18
C THR A 338 -18.78 -20.85 -2.77
N ALA A 339 -17.93 -21.60 -3.45
CA ALA A 339 -17.57 -22.95 -3.01
C ALA A 339 -16.69 -22.92 -1.74
N PHE A 340 -15.95 -21.84 -1.53
CA PHE A 340 -15.03 -21.69 -0.41
C PHE A 340 -15.70 -21.02 0.80
N ILE A 341 -16.34 -19.87 0.63
CA ILE A 341 -16.90 -19.05 1.71
C ILE A 341 -18.40 -18.70 1.51
N GLY A 342 -19.13 -19.57 0.80
CA GLY A 342 -20.52 -19.30 0.40
C GLY A 342 -21.51 -19.11 1.54
N ASN A 343 -21.29 -19.72 2.73
CA ASN A 343 -22.18 -19.53 3.88
C ASN A 343 -22.00 -18.12 4.44
N THR A 344 -20.78 -17.68 4.60
CA THR A 344 -20.42 -16.33 5.05
C THR A 344 -20.97 -15.30 4.08
N LEU A 345 -20.75 -15.46 2.79
CA LEU A 345 -21.27 -14.54 1.78
C LEU A 345 -22.80 -14.40 1.85
N ARG A 346 -23.54 -15.50 1.91
CA ARG A 346 -25.01 -15.48 2.03
C ARG A 346 -25.49 -14.83 3.33
N LEU A 347 -24.79 -15.05 4.45
CA LEU A 347 -25.11 -14.44 5.73
C LEU A 347 -24.96 -12.92 5.66
N TRP A 348 -23.85 -12.45 5.10
CA TRP A 348 -23.55 -11.02 4.99
C TRP A 348 -24.40 -10.32 3.92
N GLU A 349 -24.79 -11.04 2.86
CA GLU A 349 -25.74 -10.52 1.88
C GLU A 349 -27.14 -10.31 2.47
N LYS A 350 -27.64 -11.24 3.32
CA LYS A 350 -28.87 -11.06 4.08
C LYS A 350 -28.85 -9.82 4.97
N ARG A 351 -27.69 -9.46 5.50
CA ARG A 351 -27.46 -8.23 6.29
C ARG A 351 -27.31 -6.98 5.42
N ARG A 352 -27.33 -7.10 4.10
CA ARG A 352 -27.08 -6.04 3.12
C ARG A 352 -25.64 -5.47 3.16
N GLN A 353 -24.71 -6.17 3.80
CA GLN A 353 -23.31 -5.79 3.95
C GLN A 353 -22.39 -6.41 2.90
N CYS A 354 -22.91 -7.33 2.07
CA CYS A 354 -22.22 -7.94 0.93
C CYS A 354 -23.14 -8.00 -0.28
N ARG A 355 -22.55 -8.06 -1.47
CA ARG A 355 -23.24 -8.31 -2.74
C ARG A 355 -22.57 -9.45 -3.48
N ILE A 356 -23.37 -10.41 -3.94
CA ILE A 356 -22.94 -11.54 -4.77
C ILE A 356 -23.47 -11.29 -6.18
N GLY A 357 -22.67 -10.57 -6.99
CA GLY A 357 -23.00 -10.30 -8.40
C GLY A 357 -22.58 -11.45 -9.32
N ALA A 358 -22.87 -11.32 -10.62
CA ALA A 358 -22.47 -12.30 -11.63
C ALA A 358 -20.93 -12.40 -11.76
N ASP A 359 -20.26 -11.25 -11.83
CA ASP A 359 -18.83 -11.16 -12.10
C ASP A 359 -18.00 -10.80 -10.87
N ARG A 360 -18.60 -10.23 -9.82
CA ARG A 360 -17.90 -9.77 -8.64
C ARG A 360 -18.66 -10.08 -7.35
N VAL A 361 -17.88 -10.27 -6.29
CA VAL A 361 -18.35 -10.33 -4.90
C VAL A 361 -17.65 -9.22 -4.13
N TYR A 362 -18.41 -8.35 -3.48
CA TYR A 362 -17.86 -7.19 -2.78
C TYR A 362 -18.66 -6.84 -1.53
N LEU A 363 -17.99 -6.16 -0.59
CA LEU A 363 -18.65 -5.57 0.57
C LEU A 363 -19.28 -4.23 0.17
N THR A 364 -20.45 -3.95 0.71
CA THR A 364 -21.08 -2.61 0.58
C THR A 364 -20.30 -1.59 1.42
N GLU A 365 -20.56 -0.30 1.27
CA GLU A 365 -19.96 0.73 2.13
C GLU A 365 -20.17 0.42 3.63
N GLU A 366 -21.39 -0.02 3.99
CA GLU A 366 -21.67 -0.49 5.35
C GLU A 366 -20.87 -1.75 5.71
N GLY A 367 -20.71 -2.68 4.77
CA GLY A 367 -19.93 -3.90 4.97
C GLY A 367 -18.44 -3.63 5.18
N LEU A 368 -17.89 -2.64 4.50
CA LEU A 368 -16.47 -2.26 4.64
C LEU A 368 -16.14 -1.72 6.04
N LEU A 369 -17.10 -1.14 6.75
CA LEU A 369 -16.92 -0.74 8.16
C LEU A 369 -16.66 -1.96 9.07
N PHE A 370 -17.14 -3.14 8.68
CA PHE A 370 -17.00 -4.40 9.41
C PHE A 370 -16.06 -5.40 8.71
N LEU A 371 -15.17 -4.91 7.84
CA LEU A 371 -14.27 -5.75 7.03
C LEU A 371 -13.53 -6.80 7.87
N ASN A 372 -12.92 -6.42 8.98
CA ASN A 372 -12.17 -7.35 9.83
C ASN A 372 -13.07 -8.48 10.35
N ARG A 373 -14.30 -8.16 10.76
CA ARG A 373 -15.26 -9.17 11.20
C ARG A 373 -15.67 -10.10 10.06
N PHE A 374 -15.92 -9.55 8.87
CA PHE A 374 -16.20 -10.35 7.69
C PHE A 374 -15.07 -11.33 7.38
N LEU A 375 -13.82 -10.85 7.42
CA LEU A 375 -12.66 -11.67 7.14
C LEU A 375 -12.49 -12.80 8.16
N ILE A 376 -12.73 -12.54 9.44
CA ILE A 376 -12.74 -13.59 10.49
C ILE A 376 -13.79 -14.65 10.18
N ASP A 377 -15.02 -14.26 9.86
CA ASP A 377 -16.09 -15.20 9.50
C ASP A 377 -15.74 -16.01 8.26
N ALA A 378 -15.16 -15.39 7.22
CA ALA A 378 -14.76 -16.03 5.97
C ALA A 378 -13.62 -17.04 6.15
N LEU A 379 -12.57 -16.67 6.90
CA LEU A 379 -11.44 -17.55 7.18
C LEU A 379 -11.86 -18.73 8.08
N SER A 380 -12.74 -18.51 9.06
CA SER A 380 -13.29 -19.58 9.88
C SER A 380 -14.10 -20.60 9.07
N GLU A 381 -14.81 -20.17 8.01
CA GLU A 381 -15.50 -21.10 7.10
C GLU A 381 -14.49 -21.91 6.28
N LEU A 382 -13.39 -21.30 5.83
CA LEU A 382 -12.31 -22.03 5.11
C LEU A 382 -11.68 -23.12 5.98
N ASP A 383 -11.31 -22.80 7.22
CA ASP A 383 -10.69 -23.74 8.15
C ASP A 383 -11.60 -24.94 8.42
N THR A 384 -12.89 -24.69 8.63
CA THR A 384 -13.87 -25.73 8.87
C THR A 384 -13.97 -26.70 7.66
N LYS A 385 -13.94 -26.18 6.45
CA LYS A 385 -13.97 -27.01 5.21
C LYS A 385 -12.66 -27.75 4.95
N ALA A 386 -11.53 -27.19 5.31
CA ALA A 386 -10.22 -27.84 5.21
C ALA A 386 -10.11 -29.04 6.17
N GLN A 387 -10.73 -28.98 7.34
CA GLN A 387 -10.76 -30.05 8.34
C GLN A 387 -11.78 -31.15 8.04
N CYS A 388 -12.78 -30.91 7.16
CA CYS A 388 -13.73 -31.91 6.67
C CYS A 388 -13.43 -32.24 5.20
N PRO A 389 -12.52 -33.18 4.88
CA PRO A 389 -12.33 -33.60 3.50
C PRO A 389 -13.64 -34.21 2.98
N ALA A 390 -14.06 -33.75 1.79
CA ALA A 390 -15.27 -34.19 1.12
C ALA A 390 -15.34 -35.72 1.05
N GLY A 391 -16.22 -36.36 1.81
CA GLY A 391 -16.47 -37.78 1.69
C GLY A 391 -16.82 -38.53 2.95
N LYS A 392 -17.61 -37.98 3.87
CA LYS A 392 -18.51 -38.79 4.72
C LYS A 392 -19.82 -38.04 4.93
N PRO A 393 -20.97 -38.59 4.58
CA PRO A 393 -22.24 -38.06 5.04
C PRO A 393 -22.25 -38.12 6.58
N LEU A 394 -22.64 -37.05 7.23
CA LEU A 394 -22.99 -37.09 8.63
C LEU A 394 -24.18 -38.06 8.76
N ASP A 395 -23.94 -39.22 9.35
CA ASP A 395 -25.01 -40.07 9.86
C ASP A 395 -25.71 -39.27 10.96
N LEU A 396 -26.86 -38.69 10.58
CA LEU A 396 -27.84 -38.12 11.51
C LEU A 396 -28.81 -39.25 11.91
N ASP A 397 -28.31 -40.25 12.61
CA ASP A 397 -29.12 -41.23 13.35
C ASP A 397 -28.38 -41.58 14.64
N GLY A 398 -28.86 -41.00 15.75
CA GLY A 398 -28.38 -41.26 17.09
C GLY A 398 -29.02 -40.34 18.09
#